data_00451fb6120d5020fe6576556ee01ceb
#
_entry.id   00451fb6120d5020fe6576556ee01ceb
#
_cell.length_a   1.000
_cell.length_b   1.000
_cell.length_c   1.000
_cell.angle_alpha   90.00
_cell.angle_beta   90.00
_cell.angle_gamma   90.00
#
_symmetry.space_group_name_H-M   'P 1'
#
loop_
_entity.id
_entity.type
_entity.pdbx_description
1 polymer ?
#
loop_
_entity_poly.entity_id
_entity_poly.type
_entity_poly.pdbx_seq_one_letter_code
_entity_poly.pdbx_strand_id
1 'polypeptide(L)'
;MPQMPGGMSMGDPTGLKQALEWALAQNADPASPYYGKLDVDNIAAAGMSCGGLQALHMSDDARIKTILVMNSGFFNGGEDKASLNKMKQKSVIWILGGNTDIAWENGLDDFKQLQGTMPAFLASLDGIGHGGTYMQPYGGDYAKVATAWLNWWLKGDMNAAKMFTGPKPGVSQLENWMYLRKNIE
;
A
#
# COMPACT_ATOMS: atom_id res chain seq x y z
N MET A 1 4.14 -21.31 0.04
CA MET A 1 4.50 -20.14 -0.79
C MET A 1 5.55 -20.51 -1.80
N PRO A 2 5.53 -20.00 -3.03
CA PRO A 2 6.62 -20.20 -3.97
C PRO A 2 7.93 -19.66 -3.40
N GLN A 3 9.00 -20.45 -3.46
CA GLN A 3 10.33 -20.02 -3.02
C GLN A 3 11.08 -19.34 -4.16
N MET A 4 11.71 -18.22 -3.85
CA MET A 4 12.62 -17.52 -4.76
C MET A 4 14.00 -18.22 -4.75
N PRO A 5 14.82 -18.12 -5.83
CA PRO A 5 16.19 -18.56 -5.79
C PRO A 5 16.92 -17.89 -4.62
N GLY A 6 17.48 -18.71 -3.70
CA GLY A 6 18.12 -18.20 -2.48
C GLY A 6 17.36 -18.45 -1.17
N GLY A 7 16.19 -19.14 -1.23
CA GLY A 7 15.46 -19.58 -0.01
C GLY A 7 14.54 -18.55 0.62
N MET A 8 14.45 -17.31 0.10
CA MET A 8 13.47 -16.33 0.55
C MET A 8 12.09 -16.62 -0.06
N SER A 9 11.02 -16.50 0.74
CA SER A 9 9.65 -16.56 0.22
C SER A 9 9.28 -15.26 -0.47
N MET A 10 8.34 -15.31 -1.44
CA MET A 10 7.90 -14.13 -2.20
C MET A 10 7.31 -13.01 -1.32
N GLY A 11 6.92 -13.27 -0.11
CA GLY A 11 6.33 -12.28 0.81
C GLY A 11 7.20 -12.00 2.04
N ASP A 12 8.46 -12.48 2.08
CA ASP A 12 9.32 -12.30 3.25
C ASP A 12 9.61 -10.80 3.50
N PRO A 13 9.14 -10.22 4.64
CA PRO A 13 9.31 -8.81 4.95
C PRO A 13 10.69 -8.48 5.54
N THR A 14 11.60 -9.45 5.68
CA THR A 14 12.88 -9.27 6.39
C THR A 14 13.67 -8.08 5.85
N GLY A 15 13.74 -7.92 4.53
CA GLY A 15 14.42 -6.79 3.89
C GLY A 15 13.80 -5.44 4.24
N LEU A 16 12.46 -5.34 4.26
CA LEU A 16 11.77 -4.10 4.64
C LEU A 16 11.95 -3.80 6.15
N LYS A 17 11.89 -4.83 7.02
CA LYS A 17 12.15 -4.65 8.45
C LYS A 17 13.57 -4.15 8.70
N GLN A 18 14.57 -4.74 8.04
CA GLN A 18 15.96 -4.29 8.14
C GLN A 18 16.16 -2.86 7.61
N ALA A 19 15.52 -2.50 6.49
CA ALA A 19 15.57 -1.15 5.95
C ALA A 19 14.96 -0.13 6.90
N LEU A 20 13.83 -0.45 7.54
CA LEU A 20 13.19 0.39 8.54
C LEU A 20 14.12 0.61 9.75
N GLU A 21 14.68 -0.45 10.32
CA GLU A 21 15.61 -0.36 11.46
C GLU A 21 16.85 0.45 11.10
N TRP A 22 17.42 0.23 9.91
CA TRP A 22 18.56 1.00 9.42
C TRP A 22 18.21 2.49 9.30
N ALA A 23 17.07 2.83 8.69
CA ALA A 23 16.66 4.22 8.50
C ALA A 23 16.45 4.94 9.84
N LEU A 24 15.81 4.28 10.81
CA LEU A 24 15.60 4.83 12.13
C LEU A 24 16.93 5.03 12.89
N ALA A 25 17.83 4.06 12.79
CA ALA A 25 19.18 4.17 13.39
C ALA A 25 19.96 5.33 12.77
N GLN A 26 19.93 5.50 11.43
CA GLN A 26 20.59 6.62 10.75
C GLN A 26 20.00 7.97 11.18
N ASN A 27 18.69 8.03 11.37
CA ASN A 27 18.04 9.27 11.81
C ASN A 27 18.39 9.64 13.27
N ALA A 28 18.72 8.66 14.09
CA ALA A 28 19.08 8.84 15.50
C ALA A 28 20.59 9.10 15.74
N ASP A 29 21.46 8.78 14.77
CA ASP A 29 22.91 8.92 14.89
C ASP A 29 23.39 10.33 14.49
N PRO A 30 23.93 11.14 15.46
CA PRO A 30 24.46 12.47 15.14
C PRO A 30 25.58 12.50 14.10
N ALA A 31 26.29 11.38 13.88
CA ALA A 31 27.34 11.27 12.86
C ALA A 31 26.79 10.94 11.47
N SER A 32 25.52 10.54 11.36
CA SER A 32 24.89 10.19 10.10
C SER A 32 24.52 11.43 9.27
N PRO A 33 24.69 11.39 7.93
CA PRO A 33 24.17 12.42 7.04
C PRO A 33 22.63 12.52 7.05
N TYR A 34 21.95 11.53 7.62
CA TYR A 34 20.49 11.46 7.75
C TYR A 34 19.98 11.86 9.13
N TYR A 35 20.85 12.29 10.05
CA TYR A 35 20.48 12.67 11.40
C TYR A 35 19.35 13.71 11.43
N GLY A 36 18.25 13.39 12.11
CA GLY A 36 17.10 14.28 12.29
C GLY A 36 16.36 14.66 11.00
N LYS A 37 16.56 13.93 9.87
CA LYS A 37 15.96 14.28 8.58
C LYS A 37 14.71 13.48 8.23
N LEU A 38 14.43 12.40 8.96
CA LEU A 38 13.27 11.56 8.70
C LEU A 38 12.14 11.88 9.70
N ASP A 39 10.91 11.94 9.19
CA ASP A 39 9.72 11.99 10.01
C ASP A 39 9.36 10.56 10.44
N VAL A 40 9.86 10.18 11.62
CA VAL A 40 9.74 8.82 12.17
C VAL A 40 8.33 8.48 12.65
N ASP A 41 7.46 9.48 12.80
CA ASP A 41 6.06 9.30 13.19
C ASP A 41 5.12 9.11 11.99
N ASN A 42 5.63 9.32 10.78
CA ASN A 42 4.83 9.27 9.55
C ASN A 42 5.44 8.35 8.49
N ILE A 43 5.46 7.05 8.78
CA ILE A 43 6.07 6.02 7.93
C ILE A 43 4.97 5.24 7.20
N ALA A 44 5.19 4.96 5.91
CA ALA A 44 4.37 4.06 5.12
C ALA A 44 5.18 2.86 4.63
N ALA A 45 4.53 1.71 4.49
CA ALA A 45 5.06 0.59 3.72
C ALA A 45 4.33 0.51 2.38
N ALA A 46 5.08 0.41 1.29
CA ALA A 46 4.51 0.33 -0.05
C ALA A 46 5.27 -0.67 -0.90
N GLY A 47 4.59 -1.30 -1.84
CA GLY A 47 5.26 -2.19 -2.77
C GLY A 47 4.34 -2.70 -3.87
N MET A 48 4.97 -3.12 -4.96
CA MET A 48 4.32 -3.71 -6.14
C MET A 48 4.56 -5.21 -6.18
N SER A 49 3.53 -6.00 -6.54
CA SER A 49 3.64 -7.45 -6.71
C SER A 49 4.21 -8.13 -5.45
N CYS A 50 5.35 -8.81 -5.53
CA CYS A 50 6.02 -9.38 -4.34
C CYS A 50 6.31 -8.32 -3.27
N GLY A 51 6.66 -7.08 -3.67
CA GLY A 51 6.84 -5.97 -2.74
C GLY A 51 5.56 -5.56 -2.01
N GLY A 52 4.39 -5.71 -2.67
CA GLY A 52 3.09 -5.50 -2.04
C GLY A 52 2.77 -6.55 -0.98
N LEU A 53 3.15 -7.81 -1.20
CA LEU A 53 3.09 -8.87 -0.18
C LEU A 53 4.00 -8.55 1.00
N GLN A 54 5.22 -8.11 0.74
CA GLN A 54 6.16 -7.68 1.79
C GLN A 54 5.58 -6.51 2.61
N ALA A 55 4.96 -5.52 1.93
CA ALA A 55 4.32 -4.40 2.60
C ALA A 55 3.14 -4.86 3.49
N LEU A 56 2.32 -5.80 3.03
CA LEU A 56 1.24 -6.40 3.81
C LEU A 56 1.78 -7.13 5.05
N HIS A 57 2.91 -7.83 4.93
CA HIS A 57 3.56 -8.50 6.07
C HIS A 57 4.22 -7.53 7.07
N MET A 58 4.28 -6.21 6.77
CA MET A 58 4.61 -5.18 7.75
C MET A 58 3.41 -4.75 8.60
N SER A 59 2.25 -5.36 8.42
CA SER A 59 0.98 -4.98 9.08
C SER A 59 0.95 -5.19 10.61
N ASP A 60 1.90 -5.92 11.17
CA ASP A 60 2.09 -6.08 12.61
C ASP A 60 2.95 -4.97 13.25
N ASP A 61 3.63 -4.14 12.44
CA ASP A 61 4.48 -3.05 12.92
C ASP A 61 3.68 -1.76 13.10
N ALA A 62 3.47 -1.36 14.36
CA ALA A 62 2.69 -0.17 14.70
C ALA A 62 3.37 1.16 14.31
N ARG A 63 4.64 1.16 13.93
CA ARG A 63 5.36 2.35 13.41
C ARG A 63 4.91 2.69 11.99
N ILE A 64 4.41 1.69 11.24
CA ILE A 64 3.85 1.90 9.90
C ILE A 64 2.45 2.47 10.02
N LYS A 65 2.25 3.69 9.56
CA LYS A 65 0.98 4.41 9.67
C LYS A 65 -0.02 4.00 8.59
N THR A 66 0.45 3.71 7.39
CA THR A 66 -0.39 3.27 6.26
C THR A 66 0.35 2.30 5.36
N ILE A 67 -0.40 1.42 4.70
CA ILE A 67 0.14 0.47 3.72
C ILE A 67 -0.46 0.75 2.35
N LEU A 68 0.40 0.74 1.31
CA LEU A 68 0.00 0.81 -0.09
C LEU A 68 0.36 -0.53 -0.77
N VAL A 69 -0.66 -1.25 -1.18
CA VAL A 69 -0.57 -2.55 -1.86
C VAL A 69 -0.81 -2.34 -3.34
N MET A 70 0.24 -2.41 -4.15
CA MET A 70 0.15 -2.08 -5.56
C MET A 70 0.29 -3.35 -6.42
N ASN A 71 -0.71 -3.61 -7.27
CA ASN A 71 -0.80 -4.85 -8.08
C ASN A 71 -0.46 -6.10 -7.26
N SER A 72 -1.08 -6.23 -6.08
CA SER A 72 -0.76 -7.27 -5.11
C SER A 72 -1.94 -7.55 -4.18
N GLY A 73 -1.81 -8.60 -3.38
CA GLY A 73 -2.70 -9.06 -2.34
C GLY A 73 -2.24 -10.41 -1.82
N PHE A 74 -2.65 -10.81 -0.63
CA PHE A 74 -2.40 -12.16 -0.13
C PHE A 74 -3.07 -13.20 -1.03
N PHE A 75 -2.40 -14.32 -1.25
CA PHE A 75 -2.94 -15.40 -2.07
C PHE A 75 -4.26 -15.93 -1.51
N ASN A 76 -5.24 -16.12 -2.41
CA ASN A 76 -6.55 -16.64 -2.05
C ASN A 76 -6.42 -18.06 -1.46
N GLY A 77 -7.07 -18.29 -0.31
CA GLY A 77 -6.96 -19.54 0.44
C GLY A 77 -5.65 -19.67 1.24
N GLY A 78 -4.76 -18.68 1.23
CA GLY A 78 -3.55 -18.65 2.04
C GLY A 78 -3.82 -18.28 3.50
N GLU A 79 -3.03 -18.83 4.42
CA GLU A 79 -3.13 -18.55 5.86
C GLU A 79 -2.84 -17.08 6.20
N ASP A 80 -2.04 -16.39 5.35
CA ASP A 80 -1.66 -14.99 5.55
C ASP A 80 -2.86 -14.02 5.56
N LYS A 81 -3.97 -14.38 4.91
CA LYS A 81 -5.20 -13.54 4.92
C LYS A 81 -5.76 -13.28 6.31
N ALA A 82 -5.54 -14.17 7.26
CA ALA A 82 -5.95 -13.95 8.65
C ALA A 82 -5.25 -12.75 9.31
N SER A 83 -4.10 -12.32 8.78
CA SER A 83 -3.36 -11.17 9.27
C SER A 83 -4.04 -9.82 8.93
N LEU A 84 -4.88 -9.77 7.90
CA LEU A 84 -5.64 -8.57 7.53
C LEU A 84 -6.45 -8.01 8.70
N ASN A 85 -7.03 -8.88 9.52
CA ASN A 85 -7.85 -8.49 10.66
C ASN A 85 -7.03 -8.19 11.93
N LYS A 86 -5.69 -8.26 11.84
CA LYS A 86 -4.74 -7.93 12.92
C LYS A 86 -3.88 -6.72 12.59
N MET A 87 -4.15 -6.05 11.46
CA MET A 87 -3.42 -4.87 11.02
C MET A 87 -3.50 -3.76 12.07
N LYS A 88 -2.36 -3.08 12.32
CA LYS A 88 -2.22 -2.01 13.32
C LYS A 88 -2.20 -0.61 12.69
N GLN A 89 -2.27 -0.52 11.38
CA GLN A 89 -2.21 0.72 10.61
C GLN A 89 -3.47 1.57 10.81
N LYS A 90 -3.34 2.87 10.52
CA LYS A 90 -4.48 3.80 10.50
C LYS A 90 -5.29 3.69 9.21
N SER A 91 -4.68 3.16 8.14
CA SER A 91 -5.34 3.02 6.85
C SER A 91 -4.58 2.07 5.92
N VAL A 92 -5.26 1.60 4.87
CA VAL A 92 -4.66 0.79 3.80
C VAL A 92 -5.30 1.11 2.45
N ILE A 93 -4.50 1.08 1.38
CA ILE A 93 -5.00 1.19 0.00
C ILE A 93 -4.47 0.06 -0.87
N TRP A 94 -5.35 -0.51 -1.69
CA TRP A 94 -4.99 -1.36 -2.83
C TRP A 94 -5.11 -0.53 -4.11
N ILE A 95 -4.07 -0.58 -4.96
CA ILE A 95 -4.06 0.03 -6.30
C ILE A 95 -3.81 -1.10 -7.29
N LEU A 96 -4.81 -1.41 -8.13
CA LEU A 96 -4.82 -2.61 -8.97
C LEU A 96 -5.02 -2.25 -10.45
N GLY A 97 -4.67 -3.18 -11.34
CA GLY A 97 -4.68 -2.99 -12.79
C GLY A 97 -5.92 -3.54 -13.52
N GLY A 98 -7.05 -3.65 -12.81
CA GLY A 98 -8.27 -4.24 -13.36
C GLY A 98 -8.22 -5.76 -13.44
N ASN A 99 -9.21 -6.34 -14.10
CA ASN A 99 -9.38 -7.81 -14.20
C ASN A 99 -8.29 -8.52 -15.03
N THR A 100 -7.48 -7.76 -15.76
CA THR A 100 -6.30 -8.27 -16.48
C THR A 100 -5.03 -8.30 -15.62
N ASP A 101 -5.08 -7.74 -14.42
CA ASP A 101 -4.01 -7.84 -13.43
C ASP A 101 -4.05 -9.22 -12.76
N ILE A 102 -2.96 -9.96 -12.80
CA ILE A 102 -2.85 -11.29 -12.16
C ILE A 102 -3.07 -11.24 -10.63
N ALA A 103 -2.92 -10.07 -10.02
CA ALA A 103 -3.15 -9.85 -8.59
C ALA A 103 -4.58 -9.36 -8.27
N TRP A 104 -5.42 -9.14 -9.29
CA TRP A 104 -6.76 -8.59 -9.14
C TRP A 104 -7.59 -9.33 -8.10
N GLU A 105 -7.75 -10.64 -8.27
CA GLU A 105 -8.57 -11.46 -7.37
C GLU A 105 -8.03 -11.47 -5.94
N ASN A 106 -6.70 -11.49 -5.78
CA ASN A 106 -6.06 -11.48 -4.46
C ASN A 106 -6.32 -10.16 -3.72
N GLY A 107 -6.06 -9.02 -4.37
CA GLY A 107 -6.25 -7.70 -3.76
C GLY A 107 -7.72 -7.34 -3.53
N LEU A 108 -8.62 -7.72 -4.45
CA LEU A 108 -10.05 -7.55 -4.28
C LEU A 108 -10.60 -8.38 -3.11
N ASP A 109 -10.12 -9.61 -2.97
CA ASP A 109 -10.51 -10.51 -1.87
C ASP A 109 -9.97 -10.00 -0.53
N ASP A 110 -8.71 -9.52 -0.47
CA ASP A 110 -8.16 -8.85 0.71
C ASP A 110 -9.04 -7.69 1.17
N PHE A 111 -9.40 -6.81 0.23
CA PHE A 111 -10.28 -5.69 0.53
C PHE A 111 -11.63 -6.15 1.06
N LYS A 112 -12.23 -7.18 0.47
CA LYS A 112 -13.53 -7.73 0.91
C LYS A 112 -13.45 -8.34 2.31
N GLN A 113 -12.39 -9.09 2.59
CA GLN A 113 -12.20 -9.80 3.87
C GLN A 113 -11.78 -8.88 5.02
N LEU A 114 -11.19 -7.71 4.73
CA LEU A 114 -10.83 -6.74 5.77
C LEU A 114 -12.06 -6.34 6.59
N GLN A 115 -12.00 -6.59 7.88
CA GLN A 115 -13.06 -6.27 8.84
C GLN A 115 -12.69 -5.07 9.73
N GLY A 116 -13.65 -4.64 10.56
CA GLY A 116 -13.43 -3.57 11.53
C GLY A 116 -13.63 -2.17 10.96
N THR A 117 -13.05 -1.18 11.64
CA THR A 117 -13.29 0.26 11.41
C THR A 117 -12.12 0.95 10.72
N MET A 118 -11.07 0.23 10.32
CA MET A 118 -9.93 0.83 9.64
C MET A 118 -10.36 1.41 8.29
N PRO A 119 -10.03 2.67 7.99
CA PRO A 119 -10.19 3.26 6.67
C PRO A 119 -9.44 2.47 5.61
N ALA A 120 -10.16 2.01 4.60
CA ALA A 120 -9.60 1.22 3.52
C ALA A 120 -10.15 1.67 2.16
N PHE A 121 -9.29 1.66 1.15
CA PHE A 121 -9.63 2.02 -0.21
C PHE A 121 -9.07 1.00 -1.19
N LEU A 122 -9.84 0.69 -2.22
CA LEU A 122 -9.38 -0.03 -3.39
C LEU A 122 -9.63 0.87 -4.60
N ALA A 123 -8.57 1.22 -5.30
CA ALA A 123 -8.61 1.93 -6.56
C ALA A 123 -8.09 1.01 -7.67
N SER A 124 -8.78 0.93 -8.79
CA SER A 124 -8.37 0.06 -9.88
C SER A 124 -8.50 0.75 -11.22
N LEU A 125 -7.41 0.78 -11.98
CA LEU A 125 -7.37 1.26 -13.36
C LEU A 125 -7.63 0.08 -14.30
N ASP A 126 -8.78 0.08 -14.96
CA ASP A 126 -9.17 -1.03 -15.82
C ASP A 126 -8.29 -1.13 -17.08
N GLY A 127 -7.98 -2.36 -17.46
CA GLY A 127 -7.24 -2.69 -18.69
C GLY A 127 -5.73 -2.45 -18.66
N ILE A 128 -5.16 -1.88 -17.57
CA ILE A 128 -3.69 -1.63 -17.51
C ILE A 128 -2.89 -2.89 -17.14
N GLY A 129 -3.53 -3.85 -16.46
CA GLY A 129 -2.91 -5.10 -16.05
C GLY A 129 -1.84 -4.96 -14.97
N HIS A 130 -1.03 -6.02 -14.80
CA HIS A 130 -0.03 -6.13 -13.72
C HIS A 130 1.12 -5.12 -13.85
N GLY A 131 1.36 -4.59 -15.05
CA GLY A 131 2.38 -3.57 -15.29
C GLY A 131 2.05 -2.19 -14.73
N GLY A 132 0.78 -1.91 -14.40
CA GLY A 132 0.37 -0.60 -13.91
C GLY A 132 0.83 0.56 -14.81
N THR A 133 1.00 1.74 -14.22
CA THR A 133 1.49 2.94 -14.95
C THR A 133 2.95 3.28 -14.62
N TYR A 134 3.70 2.38 -13.97
CA TYR A 134 5.04 2.67 -13.45
C TYR A 134 6.05 3.16 -14.47
N MET A 135 5.93 2.72 -15.73
CA MET A 135 6.82 3.12 -16.83
C MET A 135 6.38 4.42 -17.53
N GLN A 136 5.24 4.99 -17.14
CA GLN A 136 4.79 6.28 -17.67
C GLN A 136 5.55 7.44 -17.02
N PRO A 137 5.64 8.61 -17.68
CA PRO A 137 6.25 9.79 -17.08
C PRO A 137 5.69 10.07 -15.68
N TYR A 138 6.59 10.26 -14.70
CA TYR A 138 6.27 10.49 -13.30
C TYR A 138 5.41 9.38 -12.64
N GLY A 139 5.40 8.15 -13.22
CA GLY A 139 4.62 7.02 -12.71
C GLY A 139 3.13 7.06 -13.04
N GLY A 140 2.71 7.99 -13.89
CA GLY A 140 1.33 8.08 -14.40
C GLY A 140 0.27 8.26 -13.31
N ASP A 141 -0.92 7.74 -13.57
CA ASP A 141 -2.06 7.88 -12.66
C ASP A 141 -1.90 7.08 -11.35
N TYR A 142 -1.14 5.97 -11.36
CA TYR A 142 -0.82 5.26 -10.12
C TYR A 142 -0.07 6.15 -9.13
N ALA A 143 0.93 6.89 -9.60
CA ALA A 143 1.67 7.82 -8.76
C ALA A 143 0.78 8.98 -8.27
N LYS A 144 -0.15 9.46 -9.08
CA LYS A 144 -1.14 10.46 -8.69
C LYS A 144 -1.99 10.00 -7.51
N VAL A 145 -2.57 8.78 -7.61
CA VAL A 145 -3.39 8.19 -6.56
C VAL A 145 -2.56 7.88 -5.32
N ALA A 146 -1.39 7.22 -5.48
CA ALA A 146 -0.52 6.87 -4.37
C ALA A 146 0.00 8.11 -3.61
N THR A 147 0.42 9.14 -4.33
CA THR A 147 0.92 10.40 -3.71
C THR A 147 -0.19 11.12 -2.95
N ALA A 148 -1.42 11.17 -3.51
CA ALA A 148 -2.56 11.74 -2.81
C ALA A 148 -2.85 11.00 -1.50
N TRP A 149 -2.80 9.64 -1.50
CA TRP A 149 -2.97 8.84 -0.31
C TRP A 149 -1.92 9.12 0.76
N LEU A 150 -0.64 9.16 0.36
CA LEU A 150 0.47 9.46 1.27
C LEU A 150 0.37 10.89 1.84
N ASN A 151 0.05 11.89 1.02
CA ASN A 151 -0.12 13.26 1.51
C ASN A 151 -1.27 13.36 2.52
N TRP A 152 -2.39 12.67 2.27
CA TRP A 152 -3.50 12.65 3.21
C TRP A 152 -3.08 12.01 4.54
N TRP A 153 -2.60 10.76 4.51
CA TRP A 153 -2.39 9.98 5.73
C TRP A 153 -1.10 10.31 6.49
N LEU A 154 -0.04 10.73 5.80
CA LEU A 154 1.23 11.07 6.46
C LEU A 154 1.34 12.55 6.80
N LYS A 155 0.76 13.44 5.99
CA LYS A 155 0.88 14.90 6.16
C LYS A 155 -0.43 15.58 6.60
N GLY A 156 -1.55 14.85 6.64
CA GLY A 156 -2.84 15.43 6.99
C GLY A 156 -3.44 16.37 5.92
N ASP A 157 -2.99 16.25 4.67
CA ASP A 157 -3.45 17.11 3.58
C ASP A 157 -4.90 16.79 3.19
N MET A 158 -5.83 17.63 3.61
CA MET A 158 -7.26 17.50 3.33
C MET A 158 -7.61 17.81 1.86
N ASN A 159 -6.75 18.48 1.09
CA ASN A 159 -6.97 18.60 -0.34
C ASN A 159 -6.64 17.29 -1.05
N ALA A 160 -5.57 16.62 -0.63
CA ALA A 160 -5.25 15.28 -1.13
C ALA A 160 -6.33 14.25 -0.74
N ALA A 161 -6.96 14.39 0.44
CA ALA A 161 -8.05 13.54 0.89
C ALA A 161 -9.25 13.54 -0.09
N LYS A 162 -9.50 14.62 -0.81
CA LYS A 162 -10.60 14.73 -1.81
C LYS A 162 -10.48 13.71 -2.95
N MET A 163 -9.30 13.12 -3.15
CA MET A 163 -9.14 12.02 -4.08
C MET A 163 -9.98 10.79 -3.68
N PHE A 164 -10.28 10.63 -2.38
CA PHE A 164 -10.86 9.42 -1.79
C PHE A 164 -12.18 9.65 -1.08
N THR A 165 -12.50 10.90 -0.72
CA THR A 165 -13.62 11.28 0.16
C THR A 165 -14.75 11.96 -0.61
N GLY A 166 -15.92 12.06 0.06
CA GLY A 166 -17.11 12.74 -0.46
C GLY A 166 -17.92 11.90 -1.45
N PRO A 167 -19.05 12.42 -1.94
CA PRO A 167 -19.97 11.68 -2.82
C PRO A 167 -19.41 11.44 -4.23
N LYS A 168 -18.45 12.25 -4.66
CA LYS A 168 -17.74 12.14 -5.95
C LYS A 168 -16.24 12.28 -5.70
N PRO A 169 -15.56 11.24 -5.18
CA PRO A 169 -14.14 11.31 -4.91
C PRO A 169 -13.33 11.53 -6.21
N GLY A 170 -12.20 12.21 -6.10
CA GLY A 170 -11.37 12.56 -7.25
C GLY A 170 -11.01 11.37 -8.14
N VAL A 171 -10.79 10.19 -7.56
CA VAL A 171 -10.53 8.96 -8.32
C VAL A 171 -11.66 8.61 -9.29
N SER A 172 -12.92 8.92 -8.96
CA SER A 172 -14.07 8.68 -9.84
C SER A 172 -14.14 9.63 -11.05
N GLN A 173 -13.29 10.64 -11.08
CA GLN A 173 -13.17 11.59 -12.18
C GLN A 173 -12.01 11.23 -13.13
N LEU A 174 -11.22 10.23 -12.77
CA LEU A 174 -10.15 9.68 -13.61
C LEU A 174 -10.74 8.67 -14.60
N GLU A 175 -10.24 8.69 -15.82
CA GLU A 175 -10.72 7.79 -16.87
C GLU A 175 -10.37 6.34 -16.57
N ASN A 176 -11.34 5.44 -16.73
CA ASN A 176 -11.22 3.98 -16.52
C ASN A 176 -10.87 3.55 -15.10
N TRP A 177 -11.06 4.44 -14.10
CA TRP A 177 -10.89 4.06 -12.71
C TRP A 177 -12.20 3.63 -12.06
N MET A 178 -12.15 2.51 -11.34
CA MET A 178 -13.18 2.10 -10.40
C MET A 178 -12.63 2.16 -8.97
N TYR A 179 -13.50 2.27 -7.98
CA TYR A 179 -13.09 2.24 -6.59
C TYR A 179 -14.11 1.55 -5.69
N LEU A 180 -13.60 1.05 -4.58
CA LEU A 180 -14.37 0.62 -3.40
C LEU A 180 -13.77 1.29 -2.16
N ARG A 181 -14.59 1.54 -1.14
CA ARG A 181 -14.11 2.14 0.11
C ARG A 181 -14.81 1.55 1.32
N LYS A 182 -14.10 1.50 2.45
CA LYS A 182 -14.61 1.13 3.77
C LYS A 182 -14.18 2.22 4.77
N ASN A 183 -15.12 2.68 5.60
CA ASN A 183 -14.86 3.65 6.68
C ASN A 183 -14.19 4.96 6.19
N ILE A 184 -14.50 5.40 4.99
CA ILE A 184 -14.11 6.67 4.38
C ILE A 184 -15.40 7.32 3.85
N GLU A 185 -15.71 8.53 4.32
CA GLU A 185 -16.89 9.31 3.95
C GLU A 185 -16.61 10.28 2.81
#